data_07d888b917cb5541b0f3e4cbcc859d15
#
_entry.id   07d888b917cb5541b0f3e4cbcc859d15
#
_cell.length_a   1.000
_cell.length_b   1.000
_cell.length_c   1.000
_cell.angle_alpha   90.00
_cell.angle_beta   90.00
_cell.angle_gamma   90.00
#
_symmetry.space_group_name_H-M   'P 1'
#
loop_
_entity.id
_entity.type
_entity.pdbx_description
1 polymer ?
#
loop_
_entity_poly.entity_id
_entity_poly.type
_entity_poly.pdbx_seq_one_letter_code
_entity_poly.pdbx_strand_id
1 'polypeptide(L)'
;MLNNILAAAEPSCNFQSQVAEFLMSGTMATLTDTVATAAGNIGGYAAGFAGSGIALYSIMWVVSFVSGSQNGDVIGFLKWFARALVLISIAGTASVYSEYVIDTFWGTPAEVAQYIATSGMTDSSVTYDAAGKLNIGTALDSAATQGVCAGINIWKSTSAWDIGKSLGFFLTGLVIIIGVVIFVGIAAGLAFVGFASLAIVLALGPLFIVAGIWEATKPMMESWLRTAINYALYGVILMVI
;
A
#
# COMPACT_ATOMS: atom_id res chain seq x y z
N MET A 1 30.75 -19.28 18.57
CA MET A 1 30.34 -18.86 19.91
C MET A 1 29.19 -17.85 19.89
N LEU A 2 29.11 -16.92 18.94
CA LEU A 2 27.98 -15.98 18.82
C LEU A 2 26.64 -16.68 18.50
N ASN A 3 26.65 -17.72 17.66
CA ASN A 3 25.44 -18.49 17.30
C ASN A 3 24.80 -19.25 18.49
N ASN A 4 25.59 -19.61 19.53
CA ASN A 4 25.03 -20.26 20.72
C ASN A 4 24.42 -19.26 21.72
N ILE A 5 24.75 -17.98 21.62
CA ILE A 5 24.15 -16.93 22.45
C ILE A 5 22.80 -16.52 21.90
N LEU A 6 22.64 -16.52 20.57
CA LEU A 6 21.37 -16.24 19.89
C LEU A 6 20.37 -17.39 19.97
N ALA A 7 20.85 -18.64 20.00
CA ALA A 7 19.99 -19.85 20.16
C ALA A 7 19.47 -20.08 21.59
N ALA A 8 19.99 -19.34 22.57
CA ALA A 8 19.55 -19.45 23.97
C ALA A 8 18.37 -18.54 24.35
N ALA A 9 17.86 -17.77 23.42
CA ALA A 9 16.67 -16.92 23.60
C ALA A 9 15.45 -17.52 22.90
N GLU A 10 15.09 -18.76 23.22
CA GLU A 10 13.69 -19.15 23.10
C GLU A 10 12.89 -18.24 24.02
N PRO A 11 12.00 -17.38 23.53
CA PRO A 11 11.27 -16.49 24.40
C PRO A 11 10.35 -17.32 25.29
N SER A 12 10.72 -17.47 26.55
CA SER A 12 9.85 -18.03 27.60
C SER A 12 8.66 -17.09 27.89
N CYS A 13 8.31 -16.26 26.92
CA CYS A 13 7.29 -15.24 26.93
C CYS A 13 6.14 -15.72 26.02
N ASN A 14 4.97 -15.99 26.64
CA ASN A 14 3.74 -16.36 25.93
C ASN A 14 2.92 -15.12 25.48
N PHE A 15 3.55 -13.95 25.40
CA PHE A 15 2.89 -12.76 24.88
C PHE A 15 2.85 -12.84 23.36
N GLN A 16 1.66 -12.74 22.78
CA GLN A 16 1.45 -12.70 21.34
C GLN A 16 0.51 -11.53 21.04
N SER A 17 1.02 -10.52 20.36
CA SER A 17 0.20 -9.41 19.90
C SER A 17 -0.51 -9.83 18.61
N GLN A 18 -1.79 -9.53 18.49
CA GLN A 18 -2.62 -9.70 17.29
C GLN A 18 -3.46 -8.44 17.06
N VAL A 19 -3.12 -7.35 17.74
CA VAL A 19 -3.92 -6.13 17.72
C VAL A 19 -3.77 -5.40 16.40
N ALA A 20 -2.54 -5.28 15.90
CA ALA A 20 -2.29 -4.58 14.65
C ALA A 20 -2.82 -5.37 13.45
N GLU A 21 -2.68 -6.69 13.45
CA GLU A 21 -3.27 -7.56 12.42
C GLU A 21 -4.80 -7.44 12.41
N PHE A 22 -5.46 -7.54 13.56
CA PHE A 22 -6.93 -7.41 13.69
C PHE A 22 -7.44 -6.06 13.21
N LEU A 23 -6.82 -4.98 13.64
CA LEU A 23 -7.21 -3.63 13.23
C LEU A 23 -6.95 -3.38 11.74
N MET A 24 -5.82 -3.81 11.23
CA MET A 24 -5.46 -3.58 9.84
C MET A 24 -6.19 -4.49 8.87
N SER A 25 -6.36 -5.78 9.16
CA SER A 25 -7.05 -6.70 8.24
C SER A 25 -8.51 -6.29 8.02
N GLY A 26 -9.23 -5.92 9.07
CA GLY A 26 -10.61 -5.45 8.96
C GLY A 26 -10.73 -4.12 8.22
N THR A 27 -9.87 -3.16 8.53
CA THR A 27 -9.90 -1.84 7.87
C THR A 27 -9.43 -1.90 6.42
N MET A 28 -8.39 -2.70 6.11
CA MET A 28 -7.90 -2.88 4.75
C MET A 28 -8.93 -3.52 3.83
N ALA A 29 -9.61 -4.58 4.27
CA ALA A 29 -10.67 -5.22 3.48
C ALA A 29 -11.80 -4.22 3.16
N THR A 30 -12.24 -3.45 4.17
CA THR A 30 -13.27 -2.43 3.98
C THR A 30 -12.81 -1.29 3.07
N LEU A 31 -11.56 -0.84 3.19
CA LEU A 31 -10.99 0.19 2.33
C LEU A 31 -10.90 -0.28 0.88
N THR A 32 -10.43 -1.51 0.64
CA THR A 32 -10.30 -2.06 -0.71
C THR A 32 -11.66 -2.16 -1.40
N ASP A 33 -12.69 -2.67 -0.71
CA ASP A 33 -14.05 -2.78 -1.24
C ASP A 33 -14.66 -1.40 -1.51
N THR A 34 -14.48 -0.47 -0.57
CA THR A 34 -14.94 0.92 -0.73
C THR A 34 -14.27 1.61 -1.91
N VAL A 35 -12.95 1.43 -2.07
CA VAL A 35 -12.18 1.99 -3.19
C VAL A 35 -12.66 1.41 -4.51
N ALA A 36 -12.84 0.09 -4.60
CA ALA A 36 -13.32 -0.58 -5.81
C ALA A 36 -14.71 -0.09 -6.21
N THR A 37 -15.62 0.04 -5.23
CA THR A 37 -16.97 0.56 -5.45
C THR A 37 -16.97 2.02 -5.86
N ALA A 38 -16.21 2.87 -5.17
CA ALA A 38 -16.10 4.30 -5.49
C ALA A 38 -15.46 4.52 -6.87
N ALA A 39 -14.36 3.81 -7.17
CA ALA A 39 -13.69 3.87 -8.46
C ALA A 39 -14.62 3.39 -9.59
N GLY A 40 -15.41 2.33 -9.38
CA GLY A 40 -16.38 1.85 -10.36
C GLY A 40 -17.45 2.89 -10.67
N ASN A 41 -18.00 3.55 -9.65
CA ASN A 41 -18.99 4.61 -9.84
C ASN A 41 -18.39 5.83 -10.55
N ILE A 42 -17.23 6.31 -10.11
CA ILE A 42 -16.51 7.43 -10.73
C ILE A 42 -16.11 7.08 -12.16
N GLY A 43 -15.63 5.84 -12.39
CA GLY A 43 -15.25 5.35 -13.70
C GLY A 43 -16.40 5.35 -14.71
N GLY A 44 -17.58 4.92 -14.30
CA GLY A 44 -18.77 4.96 -15.13
C GLY A 44 -19.13 6.38 -15.58
N TYR A 45 -19.12 7.34 -14.66
CA TYR A 45 -19.36 8.76 -15.01
C TYR A 45 -18.24 9.35 -15.87
N ALA A 46 -16.98 9.08 -15.53
CA ALA A 46 -15.84 9.56 -16.28
C ALA A 46 -15.80 9.01 -17.71
N ALA A 47 -16.09 7.73 -17.88
CA ALA A 47 -16.16 7.08 -19.20
C ALA A 47 -17.32 7.64 -20.06
N GLY A 48 -18.48 7.90 -19.47
CA GLY A 48 -19.60 8.52 -20.16
C GLY A 48 -19.28 9.94 -20.65
N PHE A 49 -18.65 10.74 -19.79
CA PHE A 49 -18.21 12.08 -20.16
C PHE A 49 -17.11 12.05 -21.23
N ALA A 50 -16.12 11.18 -21.08
CA ALA A 50 -15.06 11.01 -22.07
C ALA A 50 -15.59 10.49 -23.41
N GLY A 51 -16.52 9.55 -23.40
CA GLY A 51 -17.15 9.04 -24.60
C GLY A 51 -17.84 10.14 -25.41
N SER A 52 -18.58 11.02 -24.74
CA SER A 52 -19.18 12.20 -25.35
C SER A 52 -18.13 13.16 -25.93
N GLY A 53 -17.03 13.40 -25.20
CA GLY A 53 -15.92 14.23 -25.68
C GLY A 53 -15.22 13.64 -26.90
N ILE A 54 -14.98 12.33 -26.92
CA ILE A 54 -14.41 11.63 -28.08
C ILE A 54 -15.32 11.71 -29.29
N ALA A 55 -16.64 11.53 -29.12
CA ALA A 55 -17.59 11.65 -30.18
C ALA A 55 -17.57 13.05 -30.80
N LEU A 56 -17.62 14.10 -29.98
CA LEU A 56 -17.54 15.48 -30.45
C LEU A 56 -16.21 15.77 -31.16
N TYR A 57 -15.09 15.36 -30.60
CA TYR A 57 -13.79 15.54 -31.24
C TYR A 57 -13.70 14.80 -32.58
N SER A 58 -14.23 13.58 -32.66
CA SER A 58 -14.25 12.80 -33.90
C SER A 58 -15.08 13.46 -34.97
N ILE A 59 -16.25 14.02 -34.61
CA ILE A 59 -17.10 14.77 -35.57
C ILE A 59 -16.36 16.01 -36.06
N MET A 60 -15.75 16.79 -35.16
CA MET A 60 -14.99 17.99 -35.55
C MET A 60 -13.81 17.63 -36.45
N TRP A 61 -13.13 16.51 -36.18
CA TRP A 61 -12.01 16.06 -36.99
C TRP A 61 -12.49 15.65 -38.41
N VAL A 62 -13.60 14.90 -38.51
CA VAL A 62 -14.20 14.52 -39.82
C VAL A 62 -14.62 15.76 -40.62
N VAL A 63 -15.26 16.72 -39.96
CA VAL A 63 -15.66 17.98 -40.63
C VAL A 63 -14.42 18.76 -41.14
N SER A 64 -13.37 18.84 -40.31
CA SER A 64 -12.12 19.50 -40.70
C SER A 64 -11.40 18.77 -41.83
N PHE A 65 -11.48 17.44 -41.86
CA PHE A 65 -10.92 16.59 -42.93
C PHE A 65 -11.66 16.82 -44.26
N VAL A 66 -13.00 16.78 -44.22
CA VAL A 66 -13.83 16.98 -45.42
C VAL A 66 -13.73 18.40 -45.97
N SER A 67 -13.56 19.41 -45.08
CA SER A 67 -13.38 20.81 -45.49
C SER A 67 -11.99 21.12 -46.03
N GLY A 68 -11.07 20.14 -46.07
CA GLY A 68 -9.69 20.32 -46.56
C GLY A 68 -8.80 21.19 -45.68
N SER A 69 -9.26 21.52 -44.47
CA SER A 69 -8.53 22.36 -43.51
C SER A 69 -7.40 21.62 -42.81
N GLN A 70 -7.39 20.28 -42.82
CA GLN A 70 -6.36 19.45 -42.20
C GLN A 70 -5.56 18.70 -43.27
N ASN A 71 -4.22 18.73 -43.15
CA ASN A 71 -3.33 17.88 -43.94
C ASN A 71 -3.42 16.44 -43.47
N GLY A 72 -4.56 15.79 -43.70
CA GLY A 72 -4.88 14.36 -43.68
C GLY A 72 -4.05 13.41 -42.80
N ASP A 73 -3.68 13.77 -41.58
CA ASP A 73 -3.02 12.81 -40.66
C ASP A 73 -4.02 11.82 -40.06
N VAL A 74 -4.57 10.96 -40.94
CA VAL A 74 -5.47 9.86 -40.56
C VAL A 74 -4.79 8.90 -39.58
N ILE A 75 -3.49 8.67 -39.75
CA ILE A 75 -2.72 7.77 -38.87
C ILE A 75 -2.60 8.34 -37.48
N GLY A 76 -2.35 9.64 -37.35
CA GLY A 76 -2.33 10.33 -36.05
C GLY A 76 -3.68 10.26 -35.33
N PHE A 77 -4.77 10.50 -36.05
CA PHE A 77 -6.11 10.36 -35.51
C PHE A 77 -6.41 8.92 -35.04
N LEU A 78 -6.07 7.91 -35.84
CA LEU A 78 -6.26 6.50 -35.47
C LEU A 78 -5.47 6.12 -34.22
N LYS A 79 -4.22 6.57 -34.09
CA LYS A 79 -3.40 6.34 -32.88
C LYS A 79 -4.02 7.00 -31.66
N TRP A 80 -4.47 8.25 -31.78
CA TRP A 80 -5.15 8.97 -30.71
C TRP A 80 -6.45 8.25 -30.30
N PHE A 81 -7.27 7.85 -31.26
CA PHE A 81 -8.54 7.16 -31.03
C PHE A 81 -8.34 5.80 -30.36
N ALA A 82 -7.39 4.99 -30.84
CA ALA A 82 -7.04 3.71 -30.21
C ALA A 82 -6.58 3.88 -28.76
N ARG A 83 -5.73 4.88 -28.50
CA ARG A 83 -5.31 5.22 -27.14
C ARG A 83 -6.49 5.63 -26.25
N ALA A 84 -7.39 6.45 -26.78
CA ALA A 84 -8.57 6.90 -26.06
C ALA A 84 -9.50 5.73 -25.69
N LEU A 85 -9.71 4.78 -26.61
CA LEU A 85 -10.49 3.57 -26.34
C LEU A 85 -9.87 2.70 -25.24
N VAL A 86 -8.55 2.51 -25.26
CA VAL A 86 -7.85 1.75 -24.21
C VAL A 86 -8.03 2.43 -22.85
N LEU A 87 -7.81 3.74 -22.76
CA LEU A 87 -7.94 4.48 -21.51
C LEU A 87 -9.37 4.46 -20.96
N ILE A 88 -10.39 4.60 -21.83
CA ILE A 88 -11.80 4.48 -21.41
C ILE A 88 -12.12 3.06 -20.96
N SER A 89 -11.62 2.03 -21.65
CA SER A 89 -11.86 0.64 -21.24
C SER A 89 -11.30 0.36 -19.87
N ILE A 90 -10.10 0.84 -19.55
CA ILE A 90 -9.49 0.68 -18.24
C ILE A 90 -10.26 1.48 -17.19
N ALA A 91 -10.57 2.74 -17.44
CA ALA A 91 -11.21 3.63 -16.48
C ALA A 91 -12.70 3.32 -16.27
N GLY A 92 -13.41 2.93 -17.33
CA GLY A 92 -14.87 2.76 -17.32
C GLY A 92 -15.34 1.38 -16.88
N THR A 93 -14.47 0.37 -16.87
CA THR A 93 -14.82 -0.99 -16.49
C THR A 93 -14.30 -1.29 -15.08
N ALA A 94 -15.22 -1.33 -14.12
CA ALA A 94 -14.86 -1.50 -12.70
C ALA A 94 -13.98 -2.73 -12.45
N SER A 95 -14.28 -3.88 -13.10
CA SER A 95 -13.48 -5.11 -12.95
C SER A 95 -12.07 -4.96 -13.53
N VAL A 96 -11.93 -4.33 -14.70
CA VAL A 96 -10.62 -4.10 -15.32
C VAL A 96 -9.77 -3.14 -14.47
N TYR A 97 -10.38 -2.05 -13.98
CA TYR A 97 -9.70 -1.11 -13.12
C TYR A 97 -9.27 -1.75 -11.80
N SER A 98 -10.14 -2.55 -11.18
CA SER A 98 -9.84 -3.26 -9.93
C SER A 98 -8.67 -4.23 -10.13
N GLU A 99 -8.73 -5.10 -11.13
CA GLU A 99 -7.73 -6.15 -11.37
C GLU A 99 -6.36 -5.58 -11.79
N TYR A 100 -6.32 -4.59 -12.70
CA TYR A 100 -5.05 -4.09 -13.24
C TYR A 100 -4.47 -2.90 -12.48
N VAL A 101 -5.30 -2.10 -11.81
CA VAL A 101 -4.82 -0.90 -11.12
C VAL A 101 -4.84 -1.11 -9.61
N ILE A 102 -6.01 -1.40 -9.02
CA ILE A 102 -6.13 -1.50 -7.56
C ILE A 102 -5.26 -2.65 -7.05
N ASP A 103 -5.39 -3.86 -7.61
CA ASP A 103 -4.64 -5.03 -7.14
C ASP A 103 -3.14 -4.86 -7.33
N THR A 104 -2.70 -4.22 -8.42
CA THR A 104 -1.29 -3.92 -8.64
C THR A 104 -0.75 -2.97 -7.57
N PHE A 105 -1.40 -1.82 -7.34
CA PHE A 105 -0.90 -0.85 -6.36
C PHE A 105 -1.05 -1.31 -4.91
N TRP A 106 -2.01 -2.20 -4.62
CA TRP A 106 -2.24 -2.74 -3.28
C TRP A 106 -1.37 -3.95 -2.97
N GLY A 107 -1.15 -4.85 -3.95
CA GLY A 107 -0.37 -6.08 -3.80
C GLY A 107 1.14 -5.87 -3.94
N THR A 108 1.58 -5.03 -4.89
CA THR A 108 3.00 -4.81 -5.18
C THR A 108 3.83 -4.40 -3.96
N PRO A 109 3.38 -3.51 -3.04
CA PRO A 109 4.15 -3.17 -1.86
C PRO A 109 4.50 -4.36 -0.99
N ALA A 110 3.55 -5.28 -0.77
CA ALA A 110 3.77 -6.47 0.03
C ALA A 110 4.75 -7.46 -0.65
N GLU A 111 4.63 -7.65 -1.97
CA GLU A 111 5.51 -8.53 -2.74
C GLU A 111 6.96 -7.99 -2.78
N VAL A 112 7.13 -6.69 -3.00
CA VAL A 112 8.45 -6.05 -2.99
C VAL A 112 9.08 -6.09 -1.60
N ALA A 113 8.32 -5.81 -0.55
CA ALA A 113 8.79 -5.89 0.83
C ALA A 113 9.19 -7.33 1.20
N GLN A 114 8.41 -8.33 0.78
CA GLN A 114 8.75 -9.74 0.96
C GLN A 114 10.05 -10.11 0.24
N TYR A 115 10.24 -9.65 -1.00
CA TYR A 115 11.47 -9.91 -1.75
C TYR A 115 12.70 -9.29 -1.07
N ILE A 116 12.59 -8.07 -0.55
CA ILE A 116 13.67 -7.40 0.20
C ILE A 116 13.96 -8.15 1.50
N ALA A 117 12.93 -8.52 2.26
CA ALA A 117 13.07 -9.25 3.51
C ALA A 117 13.75 -10.62 3.31
N THR A 118 13.36 -11.37 2.28
CA THR A 118 13.94 -12.69 1.99
C THR A 118 15.37 -12.61 1.42
N SER A 119 15.71 -11.53 0.72
CA SER A 119 17.06 -11.35 0.15
C SER A 119 18.08 -10.75 1.14
N GLY A 120 17.60 -10.03 2.15
CA GLY A 120 18.46 -9.29 3.10
C GLY A 120 18.51 -9.87 4.52
N MET A 121 17.51 -10.64 4.94
CA MET A 121 17.40 -11.19 6.28
C MET A 121 17.39 -12.72 6.23
N THR A 122 18.47 -13.33 6.70
CA THR A 122 18.55 -14.78 6.91
C THR A 122 17.82 -15.26 8.17
N ASP A 123 17.09 -14.36 8.85
CA ASP A 123 16.46 -14.67 10.13
C ASP A 123 14.95 -14.88 9.97
N SER A 124 14.48 -16.02 10.46
CA SER A 124 13.12 -16.55 10.36
C SER A 124 12.08 -15.82 11.22
N SER A 125 12.30 -14.54 11.51
CA SER A 125 11.41 -13.73 12.37
C SER A 125 10.29 -13.02 11.62
N VAL A 126 10.24 -13.13 10.28
CA VAL A 126 9.20 -12.49 9.47
C VAL A 126 7.95 -13.35 9.48
N THR A 127 6.89 -12.85 10.09
CA THR A 127 5.59 -13.53 10.16
C THR A 127 4.78 -13.22 8.90
N TYR A 128 4.34 -14.27 8.22
CA TYR A 128 3.47 -14.19 7.05
C TYR A 128 2.02 -14.39 7.47
N ASP A 129 1.09 -13.80 6.73
CA ASP A 129 -0.33 -14.06 6.91
C ASP A 129 -0.71 -15.50 6.50
N ALA A 130 -1.98 -15.90 6.72
CA ALA A 130 -2.49 -17.22 6.35
C ALA A 130 -2.40 -17.53 4.83
N ALA A 131 -2.21 -16.50 3.99
CA ALA A 131 -2.02 -16.61 2.55
C ALA A 131 -0.53 -16.61 2.15
N GLY A 132 0.40 -16.60 3.12
CA GLY A 132 1.84 -16.59 2.87
C GLY A 132 2.37 -15.25 2.36
N LYS A 133 1.63 -14.15 2.53
CA LYS A 133 2.06 -12.79 2.16
C LYS A 133 2.49 -12.01 3.38
N LEU A 134 3.50 -11.16 3.20
CA LEU A 134 3.92 -10.22 4.22
C LEU A 134 2.81 -9.16 4.41
N ASN A 135 2.28 -9.09 5.64
CA ASN A 135 1.27 -8.11 6.02
C ASN A 135 1.88 -7.14 7.04
N ILE A 136 1.62 -5.86 6.86
CA ILE A 136 2.13 -4.82 7.77
C ILE A 136 1.62 -5.02 9.20
N GLY A 137 0.39 -5.52 9.37
CA GLY A 137 -0.18 -5.85 10.67
C GLY A 137 0.60 -6.95 11.37
N THR A 138 0.91 -8.05 10.66
CA THR A 138 1.70 -9.17 11.21
C THR A 138 3.14 -8.75 11.51
N ALA A 139 3.74 -7.89 10.66
CA ALA A 139 5.08 -7.36 10.90
C ALA A 139 5.12 -6.49 12.17
N LEU A 140 4.15 -5.60 12.38
CA LEU A 140 4.04 -4.77 13.57
C LEU A 140 3.76 -5.60 14.83
N ASP A 141 2.90 -6.63 14.73
CA ASP A 141 2.61 -7.53 15.85
C ASP A 141 3.82 -8.39 16.23
N SER A 142 4.62 -8.82 15.24
CA SER A 142 5.87 -9.53 15.51
C SER A 142 6.90 -8.63 16.21
N ALA A 143 7.06 -7.39 15.77
CA ALA A 143 7.93 -6.40 16.41
C ALA A 143 7.46 -6.09 17.85
N ALA A 144 6.14 -5.91 18.05
CA ALA A 144 5.57 -5.71 19.38
C ALA A 144 5.83 -6.91 20.30
N THR A 145 5.60 -8.12 19.79
CA THR A 145 5.82 -9.37 20.54
C THR A 145 7.29 -9.51 20.97
N GLN A 146 8.22 -9.34 20.03
CA GLN A 146 9.65 -9.44 20.30
C GLN A 146 10.12 -8.38 21.31
N GLY A 147 9.69 -7.14 21.13
CA GLY A 147 10.08 -6.04 22.02
C GLY A 147 9.51 -6.17 23.43
N VAL A 148 8.25 -6.56 23.57
CA VAL A 148 7.62 -6.83 24.87
C VAL A 148 8.27 -8.03 25.55
N CYS A 149 8.53 -9.10 24.79
CA CYS A 149 9.20 -10.29 25.32
C CYS A 149 10.64 -9.99 25.77
N ALA A 150 11.36 -9.13 25.06
CA ALA A 150 12.67 -8.66 25.51
C ALA A 150 12.58 -7.96 26.87
N GLY A 151 11.61 -7.07 27.07
CA GLY A 151 11.36 -6.40 28.35
C GLY A 151 10.99 -7.38 29.48
N ILE A 152 10.12 -8.35 29.20
CA ILE A 152 9.72 -9.39 30.18
C ILE A 152 10.91 -10.30 30.54
N ASN A 153 11.76 -10.66 29.59
CA ASN A 153 12.93 -11.49 29.85
C ASN A 153 13.95 -10.78 30.75
N ILE A 154 14.09 -9.45 30.59
CA ILE A 154 14.90 -8.64 31.53
C ILE A 154 14.32 -8.70 32.95
N TRP A 155 12.99 -8.65 33.10
CA TRP A 155 12.38 -8.83 34.43
C TRP A 155 12.62 -10.21 35.02
N LYS A 156 12.53 -11.27 34.22
CA LYS A 156 12.77 -12.64 34.70
C LYS A 156 14.22 -12.94 35.03
N SER A 157 15.17 -12.19 34.50
CA SER A 157 16.61 -12.36 34.80
C SER A 157 17.02 -11.81 36.17
N THR A 158 16.08 -11.18 36.90
CA THR A 158 16.34 -10.64 38.25
C THR A 158 16.48 -11.74 39.28
N SER A 159 17.61 -11.73 40.03
CA SER A 159 17.82 -12.61 41.20
C SER A 159 17.15 -11.99 42.41
N ALA A 160 16.38 -12.80 43.14
CA ALA A 160 15.65 -12.35 44.35
C ALA A 160 16.54 -11.87 45.53
N TRP A 161 17.87 -12.02 45.44
CA TRP A 161 18.80 -11.74 46.50
C TRP A 161 19.43 -10.34 46.49
N ASP A 162 19.21 -9.55 45.45
CA ASP A 162 19.83 -8.23 45.26
C ASP A 162 18.79 -7.17 44.94
N ILE A 163 18.13 -6.61 45.97
CA ILE A 163 16.98 -5.69 45.83
C ILE A 163 17.32 -4.44 44.97
N GLY A 164 18.54 -3.93 45.10
CA GLY A 164 18.95 -2.75 44.32
C GLY A 164 19.10 -3.02 42.81
N LYS A 165 19.66 -4.16 42.45
CA LYS A 165 19.76 -4.58 41.03
C LYS A 165 18.39 -4.97 40.47
N SER A 166 17.55 -5.62 41.30
CA SER A 166 16.19 -6.00 40.92
C SER A 166 15.35 -4.79 40.52
N LEU A 167 15.42 -3.67 41.25
CA LEU A 167 14.73 -2.44 40.94
C LEU A 167 15.21 -1.82 39.59
N GLY A 168 16.54 -1.85 39.35
CA GLY A 168 17.11 -1.38 38.10
C GLY A 168 16.61 -2.16 36.88
N PHE A 169 16.64 -3.49 36.97
CA PHE A 169 16.13 -4.34 35.86
C PHE A 169 14.61 -4.18 35.65
N PHE A 170 13.84 -4.03 36.72
CA PHE A 170 12.41 -3.75 36.64
C PHE A 170 12.11 -2.46 35.87
N LEU A 171 12.79 -1.36 36.23
CA LEU A 171 12.64 -0.08 35.56
C LEU A 171 13.09 -0.16 34.09
N THR A 172 14.20 -0.85 33.82
CA THR A 172 14.69 -1.02 32.46
C THR A 172 13.70 -1.80 31.60
N GLY A 173 13.16 -2.92 32.09
CA GLY A 173 12.16 -3.69 31.38
C GLY A 173 10.88 -2.88 31.12
N LEU A 174 10.44 -2.07 32.10
CA LEU A 174 9.27 -1.20 31.94
C LEU A 174 9.49 -0.13 30.87
N VAL A 175 10.65 0.51 30.85
CA VAL A 175 11.01 1.52 29.83
C VAL A 175 11.03 0.91 28.43
N ILE A 176 11.57 -0.30 28.29
CA ILE A 176 11.59 -1.01 27.00
C ILE A 176 10.17 -1.30 26.52
N ILE A 177 9.31 -1.85 27.38
CA ILE A 177 7.93 -2.18 27.01
C ILE A 177 7.16 -0.92 26.60
N ILE A 178 7.24 0.15 27.37
CA ILE A 178 6.58 1.42 27.03
C ILE A 178 7.13 1.97 25.72
N GLY A 179 8.44 1.94 25.52
CA GLY A 179 9.09 2.40 24.28
C GLY A 179 8.60 1.63 23.06
N VAL A 180 8.52 0.31 23.16
CA VAL A 180 8.03 -0.55 22.07
C VAL A 180 6.56 -0.28 21.76
N VAL A 181 5.70 -0.17 22.78
CA VAL A 181 4.26 0.11 22.57
C VAL A 181 4.05 1.47 21.89
N ILE A 182 4.78 2.49 22.32
CA ILE A 182 4.69 3.82 21.68
C ILE A 182 5.21 3.74 20.23
N PHE A 183 6.35 3.09 19.99
CA PHE A 183 6.95 2.95 18.67
C PHE A 183 5.99 2.23 17.71
N VAL A 184 5.47 1.06 18.11
CA VAL A 184 4.53 0.28 17.29
C VAL A 184 3.23 1.05 17.06
N GLY A 185 2.73 1.78 18.07
CA GLY A 185 1.53 2.61 17.92
C GLY A 185 1.72 3.73 16.89
N ILE A 186 2.85 4.42 16.91
CA ILE A 186 3.18 5.45 15.92
C ILE A 186 3.34 4.83 14.53
N ALA A 187 4.05 3.71 14.41
CA ALA A 187 4.26 3.02 13.13
C ALA A 187 2.93 2.55 12.53
N ALA A 188 2.03 1.97 13.34
CA ALA A 188 0.69 1.59 12.90
C ALA A 188 -0.14 2.79 12.45
N GLY A 189 -0.08 3.91 13.16
CA GLY A 189 -0.76 5.14 12.77
C GLY A 189 -0.27 5.69 11.43
N LEU A 190 1.04 5.72 11.22
CA LEU A 190 1.65 6.17 9.96
C LEU A 190 1.29 5.23 8.80
N ALA A 191 1.30 3.91 9.04
CA ALA A 191 0.88 2.92 8.05
C ALA A 191 -0.59 3.14 7.63
N PHE A 192 -1.48 3.32 8.60
CA PHE A 192 -2.89 3.59 8.33
C PHE A 192 -3.09 4.85 7.48
N VAL A 193 -2.42 5.96 7.81
CA VAL A 193 -2.49 7.21 7.02
C VAL A 193 -1.97 6.99 5.60
N GLY A 194 -0.87 6.25 5.43
CA GLY A 194 -0.31 5.93 4.12
C GLY A 194 -1.29 5.15 3.24
N PHE A 195 -1.87 4.09 3.79
CA PHE A 195 -2.85 3.27 3.06
C PHE A 195 -4.16 4.00 2.79
N ALA A 196 -4.68 4.79 3.75
CA ALA A 196 -5.86 5.62 3.52
C ALA A 196 -5.62 6.65 2.41
N SER A 197 -4.44 7.25 2.35
CA SER A 197 -4.06 8.18 1.29
C SER A 197 -3.98 7.49 -0.06
N LEU A 198 -3.37 6.30 -0.14
CA LEU A 198 -3.35 5.49 -1.35
C LEU A 198 -4.76 5.12 -1.81
N ALA A 199 -5.63 4.73 -0.87
CA ALA A 199 -7.04 4.41 -1.13
C ALA A 199 -7.77 5.57 -1.82
N ILE A 200 -7.64 6.79 -1.29
CA ILE A 200 -8.26 7.98 -1.88
C ILE A 200 -7.71 8.27 -3.28
N VAL A 201 -6.40 8.17 -3.47
CA VAL A 201 -5.75 8.38 -4.77
C VAL A 201 -6.23 7.35 -5.79
N LEU A 202 -6.35 6.08 -5.42
CA LEU A 202 -6.87 5.03 -6.29
C LEU A 202 -8.36 5.18 -6.58
N ALA A 203 -9.18 5.60 -5.62
CA ALA A 203 -10.60 5.84 -5.84
C ALA A 203 -10.85 6.91 -6.91
N LEU A 204 -10.00 7.93 -6.97
CA LEU A 204 -10.07 9.01 -7.98
C LEU A 204 -9.37 8.66 -9.31
N GLY A 205 -8.69 7.52 -9.37
CA GLY A 205 -7.87 7.12 -10.52
C GLY A 205 -8.58 7.13 -11.85
N PRO A 206 -9.80 6.59 -11.99
CA PRO A 206 -10.52 6.57 -13.27
C PRO A 206 -10.69 7.97 -13.88
N LEU A 207 -10.92 9.00 -13.06
CA LEU A 207 -11.02 10.39 -13.53
C LEU A 207 -9.70 10.87 -14.15
N PHE A 208 -8.57 10.58 -13.49
CA PHE A 208 -7.26 10.99 -13.97
C PHE A 208 -6.79 10.19 -15.18
N ILE A 209 -7.16 8.90 -15.29
CA ILE A 209 -6.87 8.07 -16.46
C ILE A 209 -7.60 8.64 -17.69
N VAL A 210 -8.86 9.01 -17.55
CA VAL A 210 -9.65 9.64 -18.61
C VAL A 210 -9.04 11.00 -19.00
N ALA A 211 -8.55 11.78 -18.05
CA ALA A 211 -7.84 13.03 -18.35
C ALA A 211 -6.61 12.83 -19.25
N GLY A 212 -6.00 11.64 -19.24
CA GLY A 212 -4.88 11.29 -20.12
C GLY A 212 -5.22 11.17 -21.62
N ILE A 213 -6.50 11.26 -22.01
CA ILE A 213 -6.94 11.19 -23.42
C ILE A 213 -6.51 12.45 -24.20
N TRP A 214 -6.63 13.61 -23.56
CA TRP A 214 -6.30 14.90 -24.19
C TRP A 214 -4.90 15.36 -23.77
N GLU A 215 -4.16 15.92 -24.71
CA GLU A 215 -2.79 16.40 -24.43
C GLU A 215 -2.75 17.51 -23.36
N ALA A 216 -3.76 18.37 -23.33
CA ALA A 216 -3.87 19.45 -22.35
C ALA A 216 -4.02 18.96 -20.90
N THR A 217 -4.66 17.82 -20.68
CA THR A 217 -4.92 17.24 -19.35
C THR A 217 -4.04 16.04 -19.02
N LYS A 218 -3.23 15.59 -19.96
CA LYS A 218 -2.25 14.49 -19.78
C LYS A 218 -1.34 14.68 -18.55
N PRO A 219 -0.82 15.89 -18.24
CA PRO A 219 0.00 16.09 -17.05
C PRO A 219 -0.71 15.75 -15.73
N MET A 220 -2.05 15.84 -15.70
CA MET A 220 -2.84 15.46 -14.51
C MET A 220 -2.76 13.95 -14.26
N MET A 221 -2.88 13.13 -15.31
CA MET A 221 -2.72 11.68 -15.24
C MET A 221 -1.29 11.30 -14.78
N GLU A 222 -0.27 11.97 -15.34
CA GLU A 222 1.13 11.73 -14.96
C GLU A 222 1.40 12.08 -13.50
N SER A 223 0.85 13.20 -13.01
CA SER A 223 0.97 13.61 -11.62
C SER A 223 0.25 12.64 -10.68
N TRP A 224 -0.94 12.20 -11.05
CA TRP A 224 -1.68 11.17 -10.29
C TRP A 224 -0.88 9.88 -10.19
N LEU A 225 -0.32 9.39 -11.30
CA LEU A 225 0.47 8.16 -11.32
C LEU A 225 1.71 8.27 -10.41
N ARG A 226 2.42 9.40 -10.45
CA ARG A 226 3.55 9.66 -9.54
C ARG A 226 3.12 9.63 -8.08
N THR A 227 1.98 10.23 -7.77
CA THR A 227 1.43 10.25 -6.42
C THR A 227 1.06 8.84 -5.95
N ALA A 228 0.40 8.04 -6.79
CA ALA A 228 0.05 6.65 -6.49
C ALA A 228 1.31 5.80 -6.22
N ILE A 229 2.34 5.93 -7.08
CA ILE A 229 3.62 5.24 -6.89
C ILE A 229 4.29 5.66 -5.57
N ASN A 230 4.29 6.95 -5.24
CA ASN A 230 4.89 7.44 -4.00
C ASN A 230 4.22 6.83 -2.76
N TYR A 231 2.88 6.77 -2.73
CA TYR A 231 2.18 6.14 -1.61
C TYR A 231 2.37 4.62 -1.56
N ALA A 232 2.46 3.94 -2.71
CA ALA A 232 2.78 2.52 -2.76
C ALA A 232 4.20 2.24 -2.23
N LEU A 233 5.20 3.02 -2.63
CA LEU A 233 6.58 2.92 -2.12
C LEU A 233 6.67 3.25 -0.63
N TYR A 234 5.86 4.19 -0.13
CA TYR A 234 5.79 4.47 1.31
C TYR A 234 5.34 3.23 2.09
N GLY A 235 4.37 2.46 1.57
CA GLY A 235 3.97 1.17 2.13
C GLY A 235 5.13 0.16 2.17
N VAL A 236 5.94 0.06 1.11
CA VAL A 236 7.13 -0.81 1.10
C VAL A 236 8.13 -0.42 2.20
N ILE A 237 8.43 0.86 2.33
CA ILE A 237 9.39 1.36 3.33
C ILE A 237 8.91 1.02 4.74
N LEU A 238 7.62 1.20 5.03
CA LEU A 238 7.05 0.87 6.35
C LEU A 238 7.07 -0.63 6.66
N MET A 239 7.01 -1.49 5.65
CA MET A 239 7.08 -2.95 5.85
C MET A 239 8.52 -3.45 6.06
N VAL A 240 9.53 -2.71 5.60
CA VAL A 240 10.94 -3.14 5.66
C VAL A 240 11.66 -2.59 6.90
N ILE A 241 11.17 -1.50 7.50
CA ILE A 241 11.75 -0.91 8.74
C ILE A 241 11.30 -1.67 9.97
#